data_2256b67a945caa41137514b7aedc061f
#
_entry.id   2256b67a945caa41137514b7aedc061f
#
_cell.length_a   1.000
_cell.length_b   1.000
_cell.length_c   1.000
_cell.angle_alpha   90.00
_cell.angle_beta   90.00
_cell.angle_gamma   90.00
#
_symmetry.space_group_name_H-M   'P 1'
#
loop_
_entity.id
_entity.type
_entity.pdbx_description
1 polymer ?
#
loop_
_entity_poly.entity_id
_entity_poly.type
_entity_poly.pdbx_seq_one_letter_code
_entity_poly.pdbx_strand_id
1 'polypeptide(L)'
;MSADNSSGERYLALPRGRTLAYEAVGNTSSKTVFLYLHGSFAIGDASKASPMLLRKNIHFIMPTLPGWGNTSPPPPSTSYNDCLTSDMTTLLSHHYPDSKGHDIKLYIAGSSFGTVPTQILYGAPYDKFPFGRCIAGVLLMGAFSPFRYHKDYAKCMTWSSYIVIGPVGYYMPFNLMGRLVKFVLTRKGTTIEDAETSLRENLFDRMDQAERETFERWCEERGRALGETERGMAENLVKSVSKSWVGFMLMSPVLHSDWGFRPDELDEEHSRPHVLITASKDDHSTPPAYAHYLAANYKNVRIKYVDGGHMSLLYYLNEVWAEFLADEQ
;
A
#
# COMPACT_ATOMS: atom_id res chain seq x y z
N MET A 1 -9.27 29.96 -2.32
CA MET A 1 -7.92 29.41 -2.09
C MET A 1 -7.66 28.41 -3.19
N SER A 2 -6.66 28.63 -4.04
CA SER A 2 -6.30 27.72 -5.12
C SER A 2 -5.76 26.44 -4.52
N ALA A 3 -6.33 25.28 -4.91
CA ALA A 3 -5.73 24.00 -4.63
C ALA A 3 -4.32 23.98 -5.25
N ASP A 4 -3.30 23.72 -4.43
CA ASP A 4 -1.93 23.50 -4.91
C ASP A 4 -1.90 22.14 -5.61
N ASN A 5 -2.09 22.15 -6.92
CA ASN A 5 -2.05 20.96 -7.77
C ASN A 5 -0.64 20.60 -8.26
N SER A 6 0.42 21.16 -7.65
CA SER A 6 1.79 20.79 -7.98
C SER A 6 2.09 19.40 -7.42
N SER A 7 1.88 18.33 -8.23
CA SER A 7 2.40 17.01 -7.94
C SER A 7 3.93 17.07 -8.04
N GLY A 8 4.59 16.82 -6.92
CA GLY A 8 6.04 16.75 -6.85
C GLY A 8 6.48 16.10 -5.55
N GLU A 9 7.49 15.24 -5.64
CA GLU A 9 8.02 14.55 -4.47
C GLU A 9 8.59 15.58 -3.47
N ARG A 10 8.13 15.50 -2.23
CA ARG A 10 8.54 16.34 -1.09
C ARG A 10 9.35 15.51 -0.11
N TYR A 11 10.19 16.18 0.66
CA TYR A 11 11.07 15.53 1.63
C TYR A 11 10.85 16.09 3.02
N LEU A 12 10.63 15.18 3.99
CA LEU A 12 10.51 15.52 5.39
C LEU A 12 11.69 14.93 6.17
N ALA A 13 12.35 15.76 6.96
CA ALA A 13 13.40 15.31 7.86
C ALA A 13 12.78 14.46 9.00
N LEU A 14 13.32 13.29 9.19
CA LEU A 14 12.94 12.35 10.24
C LEU A 14 14.02 12.30 11.34
N PRO A 15 13.69 11.82 12.55
CA PRO A 15 14.69 11.59 13.59
C PRO A 15 15.88 10.77 13.12
N ARG A 16 17.04 11.01 13.72
CA ARG A 16 18.32 10.34 13.44
C ARG A 16 18.84 10.54 12.01
N GLY A 17 18.56 11.70 11.41
CA GLY A 17 19.05 12.06 10.07
C GLY A 17 18.43 11.28 8.93
N ARG A 18 17.29 10.62 9.15
CA ARG A 18 16.51 9.94 8.11
C ARG A 18 15.67 10.95 7.31
N THR A 19 15.20 10.54 6.17
CA THR A 19 14.34 11.31 5.29
C THR A 19 13.12 10.47 4.93
N LEU A 20 11.94 11.09 4.93
CA LEU A 20 10.71 10.56 4.35
C LEU A 20 10.41 11.32 3.07
N ALA A 21 10.29 10.60 1.96
CA ALA A 21 9.76 11.12 0.72
C ALA A 21 8.24 10.91 0.68
N TYR A 22 7.50 11.90 0.19
CA TYR A 22 6.05 11.80 0.05
C TYR A 22 5.54 12.77 -1.02
N GLU A 23 4.36 12.49 -1.53
CA GLU A 23 3.58 13.45 -2.30
C GLU A 23 2.24 13.74 -1.60
N ALA A 24 1.71 14.93 -1.83
CA ALA A 24 0.41 15.30 -1.30
C ALA A 24 -0.29 16.25 -2.27
N VAL A 25 -1.60 16.04 -2.46
CA VAL A 25 -2.47 16.83 -3.33
C VAL A 25 -3.80 17.13 -2.65
N GLY A 26 -4.58 18.01 -3.23
CA GLY A 26 -5.88 18.43 -2.71
C GLY A 26 -5.78 19.60 -1.74
N ASN A 27 -6.76 19.73 -0.84
CA ASN A 27 -6.81 20.84 0.10
C ASN A 27 -6.00 20.53 1.38
N THR A 28 -4.82 21.12 1.50
CA THR A 28 -3.92 20.96 2.65
C THR A 28 -4.51 21.47 3.99
N SER A 29 -5.57 22.29 3.95
CA SER A 29 -6.29 22.77 5.12
C SER A 29 -7.49 21.89 5.49
N SER A 30 -7.76 20.83 4.71
CA SER A 30 -8.87 19.92 4.97
C SER A 30 -8.62 19.12 6.25
N LYS A 31 -9.68 18.94 7.03
CA LYS A 31 -9.69 18.02 8.17
C LYS A 31 -9.99 16.57 7.76
N THR A 32 -10.39 16.32 6.52
CA THR A 32 -10.55 14.98 5.96
C THR A 32 -9.27 14.60 5.22
N VAL A 33 -8.53 13.66 5.81
CA VAL A 33 -7.19 13.26 5.38
C VAL A 33 -7.24 11.83 4.88
N PHE A 34 -6.66 11.61 3.70
CA PHE A 34 -6.44 10.28 3.14
C PHE A 34 -4.95 9.98 3.14
N LEU A 35 -4.53 8.98 3.89
CA LEU A 35 -3.18 8.43 3.91
C LEU A 35 -3.17 7.13 3.10
N TYR A 36 -2.54 7.16 1.92
CA TYR A 36 -2.49 6.00 1.03
C TYR A 36 -1.09 5.39 1.02
N LEU A 37 -0.99 4.10 1.32
CA LEU A 37 0.26 3.36 1.40
C LEU A 37 0.42 2.45 0.17
N HIS A 38 1.50 2.68 -0.57
CA HIS A 38 1.74 2.03 -1.85
C HIS A 38 2.12 0.55 -1.73
N GLY A 39 1.88 -0.21 -2.80
CA GLY A 39 2.30 -1.61 -2.94
C GLY A 39 3.81 -1.77 -3.15
N SER A 40 4.24 -3.02 -3.38
CA SER A 40 5.62 -3.32 -3.74
C SER A 40 6.03 -2.68 -5.06
N PHE A 41 7.32 -2.33 -5.18
CA PHE A 41 7.89 -1.72 -6.38
C PHE A 41 7.19 -0.43 -6.83
N ALA A 42 6.72 0.35 -5.86
CA ALA A 42 6.12 1.66 -6.07
C ALA A 42 6.70 2.69 -5.10
N ILE A 43 6.33 3.94 -5.31
CA ILE A 43 6.63 5.08 -4.44
C ILE A 43 5.33 5.82 -4.11
N GLY A 44 5.40 6.79 -3.21
CA GLY A 44 4.30 7.71 -2.94
C GLY A 44 4.11 8.67 -4.12
N ASP A 45 3.15 8.39 -4.98
CA ASP A 45 2.84 9.15 -6.19
C ASP A 45 1.37 9.60 -6.15
N ALA A 46 1.16 10.82 -5.64
CA ALA A 46 -0.17 11.38 -5.48
C ALA A 46 -0.79 11.90 -6.79
N SER A 47 -0.02 11.94 -7.90
CA SER A 47 -0.55 12.28 -9.22
C SER A 47 -1.64 11.30 -9.69
N LYS A 48 -1.66 10.10 -9.11
CA LYS A 48 -2.63 9.03 -9.36
C LYS A 48 -3.89 9.10 -8.51
N ALA A 49 -4.01 10.15 -7.66
CA ALA A 49 -5.22 10.34 -6.86
C ALA A 49 -6.46 10.44 -7.74
N SER A 50 -7.53 9.76 -7.32
CA SER A 50 -8.78 9.78 -8.08
C SER A 50 -9.37 11.20 -8.12
N PRO A 51 -9.72 11.74 -9.32
CA PRO A 51 -10.42 13.03 -9.42
C PRO A 51 -11.71 13.07 -8.60
N MET A 52 -12.35 11.92 -8.39
CA MET A 52 -13.55 11.81 -7.56
C MET A 52 -13.24 12.14 -6.10
N LEU A 53 -12.12 11.66 -5.57
CA LEU A 53 -11.64 11.98 -4.21
C LEU A 53 -11.29 13.47 -4.10
N LEU A 54 -10.54 14.00 -5.05
CA LEU A 54 -10.10 15.40 -5.02
C LEU A 54 -11.26 16.41 -5.03
N ARG A 55 -12.41 16.05 -5.67
CA ARG A 55 -13.64 16.87 -5.62
C ARG A 55 -14.31 16.90 -4.24
N LYS A 56 -13.96 16.02 -3.32
CA LYS A 56 -14.54 15.93 -1.96
C LYS A 56 -13.84 16.80 -0.92
N ASN A 57 -13.02 17.77 -1.34
CA ASN A 57 -12.32 18.69 -0.43
C ASN A 57 -11.45 17.94 0.60
N ILE A 58 -10.66 17.00 0.15
CA ILE A 58 -9.77 16.17 0.98
C ILE A 58 -8.31 16.62 0.85
N HIS A 59 -7.50 16.23 1.84
CA HIS A 59 -6.04 16.22 1.74
C HIS A 59 -5.57 14.79 1.52
N PHE A 60 -5.03 14.49 0.35
CA PHE A 60 -4.57 13.16 -0.04
C PHE A 60 -3.04 13.11 0.07
N ILE A 61 -2.53 12.23 0.93
CA ILE A 61 -1.10 12.09 1.24
C ILE A 61 -0.64 10.67 0.89
N MET A 62 0.42 10.58 0.11
CA MET A 62 1.07 9.31 -0.26
C MET A 62 2.55 9.33 0.16
N PRO A 63 2.89 8.79 1.33
CA PRO A 63 4.29 8.60 1.70
C PRO A 63 4.91 7.44 0.92
N THR A 64 6.20 7.56 0.61
CA THR A 64 7.01 6.43 0.19
C THR A 64 7.43 5.64 1.42
N LEU A 65 7.12 4.35 1.44
CA LEU A 65 7.34 3.47 2.59
C LEU A 65 8.82 3.32 2.95
N PRO A 66 9.16 3.02 4.22
CA PRO A 66 10.55 2.88 4.67
C PRO A 66 11.38 1.91 3.83
N GLY A 67 12.51 2.37 3.33
CA GLY A 67 13.44 1.59 2.51
C GLY A 67 13.13 1.55 1.02
N TRP A 68 12.05 2.20 0.57
CA TRP A 68 11.70 2.36 -0.83
C TRP A 68 12.05 3.76 -1.34
N GLY A 69 12.36 3.87 -2.63
CA GLY A 69 12.64 5.13 -3.31
C GLY A 69 13.61 6.03 -2.55
N ASN A 70 13.18 7.26 -2.29
CA ASN A 70 13.97 8.25 -1.57
C ASN A 70 13.74 8.25 -0.03
N THR A 71 12.89 7.34 0.49
CA THR A 71 12.70 7.20 1.94
C THR A 71 13.77 6.33 2.57
N SER A 72 14.38 6.83 3.63
CA SER A 72 15.41 6.12 4.37
C SER A 72 14.90 4.79 4.94
N PRO A 73 15.73 3.73 4.95
CA PRO A 73 15.35 2.47 5.57
C PRO A 73 15.17 2.59 7.09
N PRO A 74 14.50 1.61 7.73
CA PRO A 74 14.49 1.52 9.19
C PRO A 74 15.90 1.44 9.75
N PRO A 75 16.19 2.10 10.90
CA PRO A 75 17.47 1.92 11.58
C PRO A 75 17.65 0.45 12.01
N PRO A 76 18.91 -0.07 12.04
CA PRO A 76 19.17 -1.47 12.35
C PRO A 76 18.59 -1.98 13.68
N SER A 77 18.42 -1.11 14.65
CA SER A 77 17.90 -1.44 16.01
C SER A 77 16.40 -1.14 16.19
N THR A 78 15.69 -0.78 15.11
CA THR A 78 14.29 -0.37 15.18
C THR A 78 13.43 -1.36 14.39
N SER A 79 12.35 -1.86 14.99
CA SER A 79 11.40 -2.70 14.28
C SER A 79 10.74 -1.92 13.12
N TYR A 80 10.25 -2.64 12.11
CA TYR A 80 9.53 -2.00 11.00
C TYR A 80 8.30 -1.25 11.53
N ASN A 81 7.57 -1.82 12.50
CA ASN A 81 6.37 -1.22 13.08
C ASN A 81 6.69 0.09 13.79
N ASP A 82 7.72 0.11 14.65
CA ASP A 82 8.13 1.33 15.37
C ASP A 82 8.65 2.40 14.40
N CYS A 83 9.35 1.99 13.35
CA CYS A 83 9.80 2.90 12.30
C CYS A 83 8.60 3.51 11.57
N LEU A 84 7.65 2.68 11.10
CA LEU A 84 6.47 3.10 10.36
C LEU A 84 5.59 4.05 11.19
N THR A 85 5.25 3.67 12.43
CA THR A 85 4.40 4.50 13.30
C THR A 85 5.05 5.85 13.61
N SER A 86 6.35 5.87 13.87
CA SER A 86 7.12 7.11 14.07
C SER A 86 7.14 7.99 12.83
N ASP A 87 7.40 7.41 11.65
CA ASP A 87 7.47 8.13 10.38
C ASP A 87 6.10 8.75 10.02
N MET A 88 5.02 7.98 10.15
CA MET A 88 3.66 8.47 9.86
C MET A 88 3.18 9.49 10.89
N THR A 89 3.53 9.31 12.17
CA THR A 89 3.26 10.32 13.19
C THR A 89 3.96 11.63 12.87
N THR A 90 5.24 11.57 12.48
CA THR A 90 6.01 12.77 12.10
C THR A 90 5.39 13.45 10.86
N LEU A 91 4.97 12.68 9.84
CA LEU A 91 4.34 13.20 8.64
C LEU A 91 3.01 13.89 8.94
N LEU A 92 2.13 13.25 9.70
CA LEU A 92 0.83 13.81 10.06
C LEU A 92 0.97 15.01 10.98
N SER A 93 1.91 14.98 11.94
CA SER A 93 2.20 16.14 12.81
C SER A 93 2.80 17.33 12.05
N HIS A 94 3.53 17.09 10.96
CA HIS A 94 4.03 18.16 10.09
C HIS A 94 2.89 18.89 9.38
N HIS A 95 1.88 18.15 8.91
CA HIS A 95 0.72 18.74 8.24
C HIS A 95 -0.33 19.28 9.22
N TYR A 96 -0.44 18.69 10.38
CA TYR A 96 -1.48 18.97 11.40
C TYR A 96 -0.87 19.17 12.79
N PRO A 97 -0.03 20.19 12.98
CA PRO A 97 0.71 20.40 14.25
C PRO A 97 -0.19 20.65 15.46
N ASP A 98 -1.35 21.27 15.23
CA ASP A 98 -2.30 21.63 16.31
C ASP A 98 -3.30 20.52 16.62
N SER A 99 -3.36 19.48 15.82
CA SER A 99 -4.43 18.47 15.88
C SER A 99 -4.14 17.36 16.89
N LYS A 100 -3.34 17.52 17.91
CA LYS A 100 -3.09 16.53 18.99
C LYS A 100 -3.82 15.16 18.85
N GLY A 101 -4.10 14.73 17.61
CA GLY A 101 -4.78 13.49 17.27
C GLY A 101 -6.32 13.50 17.43
N HIS A 102 -7.02 14.64 17.46
CA HIS A 102 -8.48 14.65 17.68
C HIS A 102 -9.28 15.47 16.66
N ASP A 103 -8.63 16.31 15.86
CA ASP A 103 -9.35 17.29 15.02
C ASP A 103 -9.42 16.93 13.54
N ILE A 104 -8.85 15.79 13.12
CA ILE A 104 -8.90 15.32 11.75
C ILE A 104 -9.70 14.01 11.64
N LYS A 105 -10.27 13.78 10.47
CA LYS A 105 -10.89 12.52 10.08
C LYS A 105 -9.93 11.82 9.14
N LEU A 106 -9.26 10.78 9.63
CA LEU A 106 -8.19 10.07 8.94
C LEU A 106 -8.74 8.80 8.29
N TYR A 107 -8.61 8.71 6.97
CA TYR A 107 -8.82 7.48 6.21
C TYR A 107 -7.47 6.91 5.84
N ILE A 108 -7.23 5.65 6.18
CA ILE A 108 -6.01 4.97 5.81
C ILE A 108 -6.32 3.90 4.76
N ALA A 109 -5.53 3.87 3.71
CA ALA A 109 -5.72 2.95 2.62
C ALA A 109 -4.38 2.34 2.18
N GLY A 110 -4.41 1.11 1.69
CA GLY A 110 -3.23 0.48 1.12
C GLY A 110 -3.58 -0.52 0.03
N SER A 111 -2.65 -0.72 -0.91
CA SER A 111 -2.79 -1.72 -1.95
C SER A 111 -1.66 -2.74 -1.88
N SER A 112 -1.98 -4.03 -2.15
CA SER A 112 -0.98 -5.09 -2.17
C SER A 112 -0.12 -5.09 -0.90
N PHE A 113 1.20 -5.00 -0.99
CA PHE A 113 2.07 -4.89 0.19
C PHE A 113 1.71 -3.70 1.09
N GLY A 114 1.22 -2.59 0.53
CA GLY A 114 0.77 -1.42 1.30
C GLY A 114 -0.35 -1.70 2.31
N THR A 115 -1.08 -2.79 2.13
CA THR A 115 -2.10 -3.21 3.11
C THR A 115 -1.50 -3.69 4.43
N VAL A 116 -0.24 -4.13 4.42
CA VAL A 116 0.47 -4.53 5.65
C VAL A 116 0.75 -3.32 6.54
N PRO A 117 1.47 -2.27 6.07
CA PRO A 117 1.65 -1.07 6.88
C PRO A 117 0.33 -0.36 7.22
N THR A 118 -0.71 -0.44 6.36
CA THR A 118 -2.04 0.07 6.70
C THR A 118 -2.62 -0.64 7.92
N GLN A 119 -2.55 -1.95 7.96
CA GLN A 119 -3.03 -2.75 9.10
C GLN A 119 -2.17 -2.52 10.35
N ILE A 120 -0.85 -2.38 10.21
CA ILE A 120 0.04 -2.03 11.32
C ILE A 120 -0.37 -0.68 11.95
N LEU A 121 -0.66 0.34 11.14
CA LEU A 121 -1.14 1.63 11.66
C LEU A 121 -2.52 1.53 12.31
N TYR A 122 -3.42 0.72 11.73
CA TYR A 122 -4.76 0.50 12.25
C TYR A 122 -4.76 -0.15 13.64
N GLY A 123 -3.94 -1.18 13.84
CA GLY A 123 -3.86 -1.89 15.11
C GLY A 123 -2.77 -1.39 16.05
N ALA A 124 -2.06 -0.31 15.70
CA ALA A 124 -0.99 0.22 16.54
C ALA A 124 -1.52 0.81 17.85
N PRO A 125 -0.86 0.56 19.00
CA PRO A 125 -1.17 1.23 20.25
C PRO A 125 -1.13 2.77 20.07
N TYR A 126 -2.09 3.47 20.69
CA TYR A 126 -2.23 4.92 20.52
C TYR A 126 -1.08 5.75 21.11
N ASP A 127 -0.30 5.19 22.02
CA ASP A 127 0.96 5.81 22.49
C ASP A 127 2.06 5.77 21.43
N LYS A 128 2.04 4.79 20.50
CA LYS A 128 2.95 4.69 19.37
C LYS A 128 2.45 5.42 18.12
N PHE A 129 1.14 5.41 17.89
CA PHE A 129 0.49 6.09 16.79
C PHE A 129 -0.74 6.88 17.26
N PRO A 130 -0.54 8.09 17.82
CA PRO A 130 -1.65 8.90 18.37
C PRO A 130 -2.77 9.19 17.38
N PHE A 131 -2.45 9.35 16.09
CA PHE A 131 -3.43 9.54 15.01
C PHE A 131 -4.32 8.32 14.77
N GLY A 132 -4.02 7.17 15.36
CA GLY A 132 -4.89 6.00 15.35
C GLY A 132 -6.31 6.29 15.86
N ARG A 133 -6.46 7.20 16.83
CA ARG A 133 -7.78 7.66 17.32
C ARG A 133 -8.60 8.43 16.30
N CYS A 134 -7.95 8.98 15.28
CA CYS A 134 -8.60 9.74 14.21
C CYS A 134 -9.04 8.87 13.05
N ILE A 135 -8.67 7.58 13.04
CA ILE A 135 -9.02 6.69 11.94
C ILE A 135 -10.54 6.55 11.88
N ALA A 136 -11.11 6.97 10.76
CA ALA A 136 -12.54 6.88 10.46
C ALA A 136 -12.87 5.67 9.58
N GLY A 137 -11.92 5.24 8.74
CA GLY A 137 -12.09 4.08 7.90
C GLY A 137 -10.76 3.52 7.40
N VAL A 138 -10.76 2.25 7.05
CA VAL A 138 -9.61 1.47 6.57
C VAL A 138 -9.95 0.80 5.25
N LEU A 139 -9.17 1.05 4.20
CA LEU A 139 -9.34 0.40 2.90
C LEU A 139 -8.14 -0.50 2.60
N LEU A 140 -8.39 -1.78 2.38
CA LEU A 140 -7.40 -2.79 2.09
C LEU A 140 -7.63 -3.38 0.69
N MET A 141 -6.82 -3.00 -0.29
CA MET A 141 -6.96 -3.45 -1.67
C MET A 141 -5.94 -4.55 -2.00
N GLY A 142 -6.43 -5.77 -2.28
CA GLY A 142 -5.55 -6.92 -2.47
C GLY A 142 -4.74 -7.18 -1.20
N ALA A 143 -5.44 -7.49 -0.11
CA ALA A 143 -4.88 -7.50 1.22
C ALA A 143 -4.03 -8.72 1.52
N PHE A 144 -2.88 -8.52 2.15
CA PHE A 144 -2.17 -9.59 2.86
C PHE A 144 -2.76 -9.78 4.26
N SER A 145 -2.90 -11.05 4.68
CA SER A 145 -3.17 -11.40 6.06
C SER A 145 -1.86 -11.45 6.88
N PRO A 146 -1.89 -11.33 8.21
CA PRO A 146 -0.71 -11.49 9.05
C PRO A 146 -0.28 -12.98 9.06
N PHE A 147 0.80 -13.31 8.34
CA PHE A 147 1.27 -14.70 8.18
C PHE A 147 1.61 -15.38 9.52
N ARG A 148 2.04 -14.59 10.50
CA ARG A 148 2.29 -15.10 11.85
C ARG A 148 1.06 -15.77 12.48
N TYR A 149 -0.12 -15.26 12.21
CA TYR A 149 -1.38 -15.72 12.83
C TYR A 149 -2.26 -16.52 11.87
N HIS A 150 -2.15 -16.31 10.57
CA HIS A 150 -2.88 -17.05 9.55
C HIS A 150 -2.16 -18.37 9.20
N LYS A 151 -2.39 -19.43 9.98
CA LYS A 151 -1.66 -20.72 9.86
C LYS A 151 -1.66 -21.31 8.45
N ASP A 152 -2.73 -21.09 7.69
CA ASP A 152 -2.93 -21.66 6.36
C ASP A 152 -2.54 -20.73 5.21
N TYR A 153 -1.94 -19.56 5.50
CA TYR A 153 -1.58 -18.57 4.50
C TYR A 153 -0.80 -19.12 3.29
N ALA A 154 0.06 -20.12 3.52
CA ALA A 154 0.91 -20.66 2.47
C ALA A 154 0.20 -21.63 1.52
N LYS A 155 -0.98 -22.17 1.91
CA LYS A 155 -1.73 -23.15 1.10
C LYS A 155 -2.28 -22.56 -0.20
N CYS A 156 -2.54 -21.27 -0.23
CA CYS A 156 -3.09 -20.57 -1.39
C CYS A 156 -2.05 -19.79 -2.20
N MET A 157 -0.76 -19.89 -1.84
CA MET A 157 0.31 -19.22 -2.56
C MET A 157 0.67 -19.90 -3.87
N THR A 158 1.03 -19.11 -4.87
CA THR A 158 1.77 -19.63 -6.04
C THR A 158 3.17 -20.06 -5.63
N TRP A 159 3.81 -20.92 -6.43
CA TRP A 159 5.20 -21.32 -6.19
C TRP A 159 6.16 -20.13 -6.10
N SER A 160 6.00 -19.15 -6.95
CA SER A 160 6.82 -17.93 -6.92
C SER A 160 6.65 -17.15 -5.62
N SER A 161 5.41 -16.92 -5.18
CA SER A 161 5.13 -16.26 -3.90
C SER A 161 5.63 -17.07 -2.71
N TYR A 162 5.44 -18.39 -2.73
CA TYR A 162 5.92 -19.30 -1.69
C TYR A 162 7.44 -19.22 -1.50
N ILE A 163 8.19 -19.09 -2.62
CA ILE A 163 9.65 -19.00 -2.59
C ILE A 163 10.12 -17.59 -2.20
N VAL A 164 9.49 -16.53 -2.71
CA VAL A 164 10.01 -15.16 -2.56
C VAL A 164 9.59 -14.53 -1.23
N ILE A 165 8.31 -14.56 -0.91
CA ILE A 165 7.75 -13.90 0.27
C ILE A 165 7.15 -14.87 1.29
N GLY A 166 6.93 -16.12 0.91
CA GLY A 166 6.37 -17.16 1.76
C GLY A 166 7.45 -17.85 2.65
N PRO A 167 7.18 -19.09 3.08
CA PRO A 167 8.03 -19.79 4.03
C PRO A 167 9.50 -19.91 3.59
N VAL A 168 9.77 -20.20 2.31
CA VAL A 168 11.16 -20.33 1.82
C VAL A 168 11.88 -18.99 1.95
N GLY A 169 11.27 -17.87 1.51
CA GLY A 169 11.85 -16.54 1.61
C GLY A 169 12.14 -16.12 3.05
N TYR A 170 11.31 -16.54 3.99
CA TYR A 170 11.44 -16.22 5.40
C TYR A 170 12.49 -17.07 6.13
N TYR A 171 12.47 -18.40 5.94
CA TYR A 171 13.37 -19.31 6.66
C TYR A 171 14.77 -19.39 6.06
N MET A 172 14.97 -18.94 4.81
CA MET A 172 16.31 -18.91 4.22
C MET A 172 17.20 -17.87 4.92
N PRO A 173 18.39 -18.26 5.40
CA PRO A 173 19.26 -17.38 6.14
C PRO A 173 19.75 -16.21 5.27
N PHE A 174 20.09 -15.09 5.93
CA PHE A 174 20.66 -13.90 5.30
C PHE A 174 19.79 -13.29 4.18
N ASN A 175 18.49 -13.55 4.20
CA ASN A 175 17.56 -13.11 3.16
C ASN A 175 18.03 -13.53 1.74
N LEU A 176 18.51 -14.77 1.62
CA LEU A 176 19.13 -15.28 0.40
C LEU A 176 18.20 -15.19 -0.80
N MET A 177 16.91 -15.52 -0.63
CA MET A 177 15.94 -15.45 -1.73
C MET A 177 15.73 -14.02 -2.22
N GLY A 178 15.59 -13.06 -1.33
CA GLY A 178 15.49 -11.65 -1.70
C GLY A 178 16.75 -11.16 -2.44
N ARG A 179 17.94 -11.58 -2.00
CA ARG A 179 19.21 -11.26 -2.68
C ARG A 179 19.31 -11.88 -4.08
N LEU A 180 18.83 -13.12 -4.23
CA LEU A 180 18.79 -13.78 -5.53
C LEU A 180 17.82 -13.08 -6.50
N VAL A 181 16.62 -12.73 -6.04
CA VAL A 181 15.66 -11.97 -6.84
C VAL A 181 16.24 -10.62 -7.25
N LYS A 182 16.82 -9.88 -6.29
CA LYS A 182 17.54 -8.63 -6.60
C LYS A 182 18.58 -8.85 -7.69
N PHE A 183 19.43 -9.87 -7.56
CA PHE A 183 20.48 -10.15 -8.52
C PHE A 183 19.93 -10.45 -9.92
N VAL A 184 18.88 -11.25 -10.02
CA VAL A 184 18.21 -11.57 -11.30
C VAL A 184 17.60 -10.31 -11.93
N LEU A 185 16.84 -9.54 -11.15
CA LEU A 185 16.20 -8.30 -11.64
C LEU A 185 17.25 -7.25 -12.05
N THR A 186 18.32 -7.09 -11.27
CA THR A 186 19.40 -6.15 -11.63
C THR A 186 20.13 -6.56 -12.92
N ARG A 187 20.23 -7.87 -13.20
CA ARG A 187 20.84 -8.37 -14.44
C ARG A 187 19.96 -8.27 -15.67
N LYS A 188 18.63 -8.31 -15.49
CA LYS A 188 17.69 -8.17 -16.62
C LYS A 188 17.59 -6.73 -17.12
N GLY A 189 18.22 -5.80 -16.45
CA GLY A 189 18.21 -4.37 -16.75
C GLY A 189 17.56 -3.55 -15.63
N THR A 190 18.04 -2.35 -15.48
CA THR A 190 17.55 -1.37 -14.50
C THR A 190 17.00 -0.13 -15.18
N THR A 191 16.83 -0.20 -16.49
CA THR A 191 16.25 0.90 -17.28
C THR A 191 14.72 0.85 -17.23
N ILE A 192 14.10 1.95 -17.55
CA ILE A 192 12.63 2.03 -17.62
C ILE A 192 12.12 1.11 -18.74
N GLU A 193 12.82 1.03 -19.86
CA GLU A 193 12.50 0.19 -21.00
C GLU A 193 12.50 -1.30 -20.65
N ASP A 194 13.50 -1.76 -19.91
CA ASP A 194 13.59 -3.15 -19.44
C ASP A 194 12.47 -3.49 -18.45
N ALA A 195 12.19 -2.54 -17.53
CA ALA A 195 11.11 -2.67 -16.56
C ALA A 195 9.74 -2.72 -17.25
N GLU A 196 9.51 -1.87 -18.26
CA GLU A 196 8.28 -1.84 -19.05
C GLU A 196 8.09 -3.16 -19.80
N THR A 197 9.13 -3.67 -20.45
CA THR A 197 9.10 -4.97 -21.13
C THR A 197 8.76 -6.09 -20.15
N SER A 198 9.41 -6.12 -19.00
CA SER A 198 9.15 -7.12 -17.96
C SER A 198 7.73 -7.05 -17.40
N LEU A 199 7.18 -5.85 -17.20
CA LEU A 199 5.80 -5.66 -16.76
C LEU A 199 4.80 -6.14 -17.81
N ARG A 200 5.03 -5.83 -19.09
CA ARG A 200 4.19 -6.32 -20.18
C ARG A 200 4.15 -7.84 -20.20
N GLU A 201 5.29 -8.51 -20.27
CA GLU A 201 5.39 -9.97 -20.33
C GLU A 201 4.77 -10.69 -19.12
N ASN A 202 4.87 -10.09 -17.93
CA ASN A 202 4.49 -10.76 -16.69
C ASN A 202 3.12 -10.36 -16.14
N LEU A 203 2.56 -9.22 -16.57
CA LEU A 203 1.26 -8.72 -16.11
C LEU A 203 0.29 -8.52 -17.27
N PHE A 204 0.61 -7.62 -18.21
CA PHE A 204 -0.37 -7.15 -19.21
C PHE A 204 -0.64 -8.19 -20.31
N ASP A 205 0.38 -8.90 -20.77
CA ASP A 205 0.21 -9.94 -21.82
C ASP A 205 -0.47 -11.21 -21.29
N ARG A 206 -0.57 -11.34 -19.95
CA ARG A 206 -1.23 -12.47 -19.30
C ARG A 206 -2.70 -12.21 -18.95
N MET A 207 -3.19 -11.01 -19.18
CA MET A 207 -4.60 -10.70 -19.04
C MET A 207 -5.42 -11.56 -19.99
N ASP A 208 -6.51 -12.13 -19.52
CA ASP A 208 -7.50 -12.71 -20.40
C ASP A 208 -8.23 -11.61 -21.19
N GLN A 209 -9.09 -12.01 -22.13
CA GLN A 209 -9.77 -11.06 -23.00
C GLN A 209 -10.67 -10.10 -22.21
N ALA A 210 -11.40 -10.57 -21.20
CA ALA A 210 -12.33 -9.77 -20.43
C ALA A 210 -11.60 -8.74 -19.56
N GLU A 211 -10.48 -9.14 -18.94
CA GLU A 211 -9.63 -8.24 -18.15
C GLU A 211 -8.97 -7.17 -19.06
N ARG A 212 -8.50 -7.56 -20.25
CA ARG A 212 -7.93 -6.64 -21.23
C ARG A 212 -8.95 -5.59 -21.70
N GLU A 213 -10.16 -6.00 -22.07
CA GLU A 213 -11.24 -5.10 -22.47
C GLU A 213 -11.60 -4.11 -21.34
N THR A 214 -11.57 -4.58 -20.09
CA THR A 214 -11.81 -3.74 -18.92
C THR A 214 -10.66 -2.74 -18.68
N PHE A 215 -9.42 -3.17 -18.86
CA PHE A 215 -8.23 -2.31 -18.79
C PHE A 215 -8.23 -1.23 -19.88
N GLU A 216 -8.52 -1.60 -21.14
CA GLU A 216 -8.59 -0.66 -22.27
C GLU A 216 -9.67 0.40 -22.02
N ARG A 217 -10.87 0.00 -21.61
CA ARG A 217 -11.95 0.93 -21.24
C ARG A 217 -11.53 1.87 -20.09
N TRP A 218 -10.89 1.35 -19.07
CA TRP A 218 -10.37 2.14 -17.95
C TRP A 218 -9.32 3.17 -18.39
N CYS A 219 -8.46 2.82 -19.36
CA CYS A 219 -7.50 3.75 -19.97
C CYS A 219 -8.22 4.84 -20.77
N GLU A 220 -9.19 4.47 -21.61
CA GLU A 220 -9.99 5.41 -22.41
C GLU A 220 -10.75 6.42 -21.52
N GLU A 221 -11.43 5.96 -20.47
CA GLU A 221 -12.15 6.80 -19.51
C GLU A 221 -11.23 7.84 -18.81
N ARG A 222 -9.93 7.58 -18.74
CA ARG A 222 -8.92 8.44 -18.15
C ARG A 222 -8.12 9.25 -19.15
N GLY A 223 -8.43 9.11 -20.44
CA GLY A 223 -7.71 9.76 -21.54
C GLY A 223 -6.25 9.34 -21.65
N ARG A 224 -5.92 8.10 -21.22
CA ARG A 224 -4.56 7.57 -21.27
C ARG A 224 -4.29 6.91 -22.61
N ALA A 225 -3.12 7.21 -23.19
CA ALA A 225 -2.65 6.53 -24.40
C ALA A 225 -2.24 5.07 -24.09
N LEU A 226 -2.29 4.24 -25.11
CA LEU A 226 -1.78 2.84 -25.04
C LEU A 226 -0.30 2.85 -24.62
N GLY A 227 0.05 2.03 -23.64
CA GLY A 227 1.40 1.91 -23.10
C GLY A 227 1.76 2.96 -22.03
N GLU A 228 0.96 4.00 -21.81
CA GLU A 228 1.24 5.03 -20.83
C GLU A 228 1.16 4.49 -19.39
N THR A 229 0.22 3.59 -19.13
CA THR A 229 0.08 2.95 -17.81
C THR A 229 1.27 2.05 -17.51
N GLU A 230 1.67 1.21 -18.47
CA GLU A 230 2.82 0.32 -18.36
C GLU A 230 4.11 1.10 -18.13
N ARG A 231 4.31 2.17 -18.90
CA ARG A 231 5.47 3.06 -18.72
C ARG A 231 5.49 3.75 -17.36
N GLY A 232 4.37 4.29 -16.94
CA GLY A 232 4.26 4.92 -15.61
C GLY A 232 4.51 3.93 -14.45
N MET A 233 4.10 2.67 -14.60
CA MET A 233 4.42 1.62 -13.65
C MET A 233 5.90 1.26 -13.68
N ALA A 234 6.53 1.18 -14.87
CA ALA A 234 7.95 0.93 -15.02
C ALA A 234 8.80 2.03 -14.38
N GLU A 235 8.43 3.29 -14.57
CA GLU A 235 9.08 4.43 -13.93
C GLU A 235 9.02 4.33 -12.40
N ASN A 236 7.85 4.01 -11.84
CA ASN A 236 7.69 3.82 -10.41
C ASN A 236 8.51 2.65 -9.88
N LEU A 237 8.54 1.53 -10.62
CA LEU A 237 9.36 0.37 -10.27
C LEU A 237 10.85 0.77 -10.18
N VAL A 238 11.38 1.40 -11.22
CA VAL A 238 12.79 1.83 -11.26
C VAL A 238 13.08 2.83 -10.15
N LYS A 239 12.24 3.85 -9.96
CA LYS A 239 12.38 4.82 -8.88
C LYS A 239 12.38 4.16 -7.49
N SER A 240 11.50 3.17 -7.28
CA SER A 240 11.32 2.51 -5.98
C SER A 240 12.57 1.81 -5.46
N VAL A 241 13.43 1.30 -6.35
CA VAL A 241 14.66 0.56 -5.98
C VAL A 241 15.95 1.32 -6.34
N SER A 242 15.85 2.53 -6.88
CA SER A 242 16.99 3.32 -7.37
C SER A 242 18.04 3.64 -6.30
N LYS A 243 17.63 3.88 -5.07
CA LYS A 243 18.53 4.16 -3.94
C LYS A 243 18.88 2.90 -3.16
N SER A 244 17.92 2.01 -2.99
CA SER A 244 18.05 0.87 -2.10
C SER A 244 17.06 -0.22 -2.45
N TRP A 245 17.45 -1.46 -2.23
CA TRP A 245 16.58 -2.64 -2.30
C TRP A 245 16.04 -3.03 -0.91
N VAL A 246 16.28 -2.24 0.12
CA VAL A 246 15.91 -2.59 1.50
C VAL A 246 14.42 -2.76 1.63
N GLY A 247 13.60 -1.92 1.02
CA GLY A 247 12.15 -2.06 1.04
C GLY A 247 11.68 -3.43 0.56
N PHE A 248 12.19 -3.90 -0.59
CA PHE A 248 11.92 -5.24 -1.10
C PHE A 248 12.44 -6.34 -0.15
N MET A 249 13.66 -6.18 0.38
CA MET A 249 14.25 -7.14 1.31
C MET A 249 13.48 -7.29 2.62
N LEU A 250 12.74 -6.25 3.01
CA LEU A 250 11.91 -6.25 4.22
C LEU A 250 10.55 -6.93 4.02
N MET A 251 10.07 -7.13 2.80
CA MET A 251 8.71 -7.65 2.56
C MET A 251 8.46 -8.98 3.28
N SER A 252 9.26 -10.01 3.00
CA SER A 252 9.07 -11.32 3.65
C SER A 252 9.24 -11.26 5.16
N PRO A 253 10.31 -10.65 5.72
CA PRO A 253 10.42 -10.46 7.17
C PRO A 253 9.23 -9.75 7.81
N VAL A 254 8.70 -8.70 7.20
CA VAL A 254 7.57 -7.93 7.75
C VAL A 254 6.28 -8.73 7.70
N LEU A 255 6.01 -9.43 6.60
CA LEU A 255 4.82 -10.30 6.46
C LEU A 255 4.76 -11.38 7.55
N HIS A 256 5.91 -11.90 7.98
CA HIS A 256 6.02 -12.94 9.00
C HIS A 256 6.26 -12.42 10.42
N SER A 257 6.52 -11.11 10.56
CA SER A 257 6.75 -10.49 11.88
C SER A 257 5.46 -10.41 12.70
N ASP A 258 5.65 -10.08 13.96
CA ASP A 258 4.57 -9.60 14.80
C ASP A 258 4.26 -8.16 14.42
N TRP A 259 3.03 -7.90 13.98
CA TRP A 259 2.60 -6.53 13.62
C TRP A 259 2.25 -5.68 14.83
N GLY A 260 2.39 -6.24 16.05
CA GLY A 260 2.10 -5.57 17.31
C GLY A 260 0.64 -5.67 17.73
N PHE A 261 -0.19 -6.38 16.96
CA PHE A 261 -1.58 -6.66 17.28
C PHE A 261 -2.06 -7.94 16.58
N ARG A 262 -3.19 -8.46 17.02
CA ARG A 262 -3.94 -9.51 16.32
C ARG A 262 -5.28 -8.96 15.85
N PRO A 263 -5.72 -9.27 14.61
CA PRO A 263 -7.00 -8.78 14.09
C PRO A 263 -8.21 -9.13 14.97
N ASP A 264 -8.21 -10.33 15.58
CA ASP A 264 -9.28 -10.85 16.45
C ASP A 264 -9.23 -10.30 17.88
N GLU A 265 -8.15 -9.63 18.29
CA GLU A 265 -7.96 -9.11 19.65
C GLU A 265 -8.06 -7.58 19.74
N LEU A 266 -8.42 -6.90 18.63
CA LEU A 266 -8.63 -5.45 18.66
C LEU A 266 -9.76 -5.09 19.62
N ASP A 267 -9.53 -4.09 20.46
CA ASP A 267 -10.52 -3.56 21.38
C ASP A 267 -11.68 -2.83 20.64
N GLU A 268 -12.65 -2.34 21.39
CA GLU A 268 -13.82 -1.68 20.81
C GLU A 268 -13.46 -0.36 20.13
N GLU A 269 -12.49 0.39 20.65
CA GLU A 269 -12.08 1.67 20.09
C GLU A 269 -11.37 1.47 18.75
N HIS A 270 -10.39 0.55 18.66
CA HIS A 270 -9.73 0.19 17.40
C HIS A 270 -10.69 -0.46 16.39
N SER A 271 -11.70 -1.19 16.84
CA SER A 271 -12.66 -1.88 15.97
C SER A 271 -13.81 -0.99 15.47
N ARG A 272 -13.90 0.26 15.92
CA ARG A 272 -14.97 1.19 15.53
C ARG A 272 -14.93 1.60 14.07
N PRO A 273 -13.76 1.96 13.48
CA PRO A 273 -13.67 2.29 12.06
C PRO A 273 -14.13 1.13 11.19
N HIS A 274 -14.86 1.44 10.11
CA HIS A 274 -15.20 0.42 9.13
C HIS A 274 -13.98 0.01 8.31
N VAL A 275 -13.87 -1.27 8.02
CA VAL A 275 -12.83 -1.85 7.17
C VAL A 275 -13.46 -2.35 5.88
N LEU A 276 -13.08 -1.77 4.74
CA LEU A 276 -13.44 -2.30 3.44
C LEU A 276 -12.23 -3.06 2.86
N ILE A 277 -12.43 -4.35 2.59
CA ILE A 277 -11.43 -5.16 1.90
C ILE A 277 -11.89 -5.33 0.46
N THR A 278 -11.04 -5.03 -0.52
CA THR A 278 -11.31 -5.40 -1.91
C THR A 278 -10.42 -6.55 -2.32
N ALA A 279 -11.02 -7.56 -2.94
CA ALA A 279 -10.32 -8.76 -3.39
C ALA A 279 -10.70 -9.07 -4.84
N SER A 280 -9.72 -9.35 -5.67
CA SER A 280 -9.96 -9.87 -7.02
C SER A 280 -10.12 -11.37 -6.98
N LYS A 281 -11.09 -11.90 -7.73
CA LYS A 281 -11.46 -13.32 -7.68
C LYS A 281 -10.32 -14.24 -8.13
N ASP A 282 -9.53 -13.79 -9.11
CA ASP A 282 -8.43 -14.54 -9.72
C ASP A 282 -7.06 -13.99 -9.30
N ASP A 283 -6.99 -13.31 -8.16
CA ASP A 283 -5.74 -12.78 -7.64
C ASP A 283 -4.84 -13.88 -7.09
N HIS A 284 -3.73 -14.11 -7.78
CA HIS A 284 -2.70 -15.06 -7.37
C HIS A 284 -1.58 -14.43 -6.51
N SER A 285 -1.54 -13.11 -6.41
CA SER A 285 -0.55 -12.38 -5.59
C SER A 285 -1.02 -12.24 -4.14
N THR A 286 -2.28 -11.85 -3.98
CA THR A 286 -2.99 -11.77 -2.69
C THR A 286 -4.31 -12.55 -2.79
N PRO A 287 -4.25 -13.88 -2.70
CA PRO A 287 -5.41 -14.73 -2.91
C PRO A 287 -6.61 -14.36 -2.01
N PRO A 288 -7.86 -14.52 -2.50
CA PRO A 288 -9.08 -14.22 -1.73
C PRO A 288 -9.13 -14.85 -0.33
N ALA A 289 -8.42 -15.96 -0.11
CA ALA A 289 -8.29 -16.58 1.20
C ALA A 289 -7.70 -15.65 2.27
N TYR A 290 -6.84 -14.69 1.89
CA TYR A 290 -6.33 -13.69 2.84
C TYR A 290 -7.43 -12.71 3.25
N ALA A 291 -8.23 -12.24 2.30
CA ALA A 291 -9.40 -11.40 2.58
C ALA A 291 -10.42 -12.12 3.47
N HIS A 292 -10.67 -13.40 3.22
CA HIS A 292 -11.56 -14.22 4.06
C HIS A 292 -11.04 -14.34 5.49
N TYR A 293 -9.73 -14.58 5.66
CA TYR A 293 -9.11 -14.62 6.99
C TYR A 293 -9.31 -13.28 7.72
N LEU A 294 -9.04 -12.16 7.07
CA LEU A 294 -9.20 -10.84 7.67
C LEU A 294 -10.65 -10.54 8.03
N ALA A 295 -11.59 -10.87 7.14
CA ALA A 295 -13.01 -10.67 7.40
C ALA A 295 -13.56 -11.55 8.54
N ALA A 296 -12.97 -12.71 8.75
CA ALA A 296 -13.33 -13.57 9.88
C ALA A 296 -12.78 -13.07 11.24
N ASN A 297 -11.80 -12.15 11.23
CA ASN A 297 -11.10 -11.72 12.42
C ASN A 297 -11.29 -10.23 12.75
N TYR A 298 -11.56 -9.34 11.77
CA TYR A 298 -11.95 -7.95 12.05
C TYR A 298 -13.45 -7.87 12.38
N LYS A 299 -13.85 -6.96 13.27
CA LYS A 299 -15.25 -6.86 13.73
C LYS A 299 -16.14 -6.07 12.78
N ASN A 300 -15.70 -4.88 12.33
CA ASN A 300 -16.48 -3.98 11.47
C ASN A 300 -15.93 -4.02 10.04
N VAL A 301 -16.16 -5.13 9.33
CA VAL A 301 -15.49 -5.41 8.05
C VAL A 301 -16.48 -5.85 6.98
N ARG A 302 -16.20 -5.44 5.74
CA ARG A 302 -16.89 -5.93 4.53
C ARG A 302 -15.86 -6.30 3.47
N ILE A 303 -16.23 -7.25 2.59
CA ILE A 303 -15.45 -7.60 1.40
C ILE A 303 -16.23 -7.20 0.16
N LYS A 304 -15.57 -6.44 -0.73
CA LYS A 304 -16.01 -6.21 -2.10
C LYS A 304 -15.17 -7.08 -3.03
N TYR A 305 -15.83 -7.94 -3.81
CA TYR A 305 -15.16 -8.71 -4.84
C TYR A 305 -15.21 -7.96 -6.17
N VAL A 306 -14.11 -8.02 -6.90
CA VAL A 306 -14.01 -7.58 -8.29
C VAL A 306 -13.56 -8.74 -9.16
N ASP A 307 -13.89 -8.69 -10.45
CA ASP A 307 -13.46 -9.71 -11.42
C ASP A 307 -12.04 -9.43 -11.91
N GLY A 308 -11.34 -10.49 -12.34
CA GLY A 308 -9.99 -10.45 -12.87
C GLY A 308 -8.89 -10.66 -11.84
N GLY A 309 -7.64 -10.38 -12.24
CA GLY A 309 -6.43 -10.63 -11.46
C GLY A 309 -6.06 -9.47 -10.51
N HIS A 310 -4.81 -9.49 -10.04
CA HIS A 310 -4.31 -8.51 -9.06
C HIS A 310 -4.40 -7.05 -9.53
N MET A 311 -4.18 -6.82 -10.83
CA MET A 311 -4.20 -5.48 -11.42
C MET A 311 -5.61 -4.91 -11.58
N SER A 312 -6.63 -5.76 -11.61
CA SER A 312 -8.03 -5.35 -11.79
C SER A 312 -8.52 -4.42 -10.68
N LEU A 313 -7.94 -4.49 -9.49
CA LEU A 313 -8.24 -3.58 -8.39
C LEU A 313 -8.07 -2.09 -8.76
N LEU A 314 -7.18 -1.78 -9.72
CA LEU A 314 -6.99 -0.41 -10.22
C LEU A 314 -8.16 0.05 -11.10
N TYR A 315 -8.79 -0.87 -11.83
CA TYR A 315 -9.86 -0.53 -12.78
C TYR A 315 -11.15 -0.18 -12.03
N TYR A 316 -11.38 -0.82 -10.89
CA TYR A 316 -12.54 -0.59 -10.03
C TYR A 316 -12.34 0.49 -8.96
N LEU A 317 -11.21 1.21 -9.00
CA LEU A 317 -10.82 2.12 -7.92
C LEU A 317 -11.86 3.22 -7.62
N ASN A 318 -12.52 3.76 -8.65
CA ASN A 318 -13.55 4.78 -8.44
C ASN A 318 -14.78 4.22 -7.71
N GLU A 319 -15.21 3.01 -8.05
CA GLU A 319 -16.31 2.32 -7.39
C GLU A 319 -15.95 1.96 -5.95
N VAL A 320 -14.73 1.49 -5.74
CA VAL A 320 -14.20 1.16 -4.41
C VAL A 320 -14.19 2.40 -3.51
N TRP A 321 -13.70 3.55 -4.02
CA TRP A 321 -13.74 4.80 -3.26
C TRP A 321 -15.15 5.29 -3.00
N ALA A 322 -16.06 5.16 -3.96
CA ALA A 322 -17.45 5.55 -3.78
C ALA A 322 -18.11 4.73 -2.67
N GLU A 323 -17.92 3.42 -2.67
CA GLU A 323 -18.45 2.51 -1.66
C GLU A 323 -17.82 2.76 -0.28
N PHE A 324 -16.49 2.90 -0.23
CA PHE A 324 -15.76 3.17 1.00
C PHE A 324 -16.22 4.44 1.73
N LEU A 325 -16.62 5.45 0.95
CA LEU A 325 -17.10 6.73 1.49
C LEU A 325 -18.63 6.80 1.67
N ALA A 326 -19.37 5.82 1.17
CA ALA A 326 -20.82 5.80 1.34
C ALA A 326 -21.24 5.42 2.78
N ASP A 327 -20.41 4.70 3.51
CA ASP A 327 -20.65 4.30 4.89
C ASP A 327 -20.64 5.46 5.90
N GLU A 328 -20.50 6.69 5.41
CA GLU A 328 -20.47 7.91 6.23
C GLU A 328 -21.82 8.63 6.36
N GLN A 329 -22.83 8.16 5.65
CA GLN A 329 -24.18 8.72 5.70
C GLN A 329 -25.09 7.88 6.59
#